data_71065a51ec8af0e51453d4b884730558
#
_entry.id   71065a51ec8af0e51453d4b884730558
#
_cell.length_a   1.000
_cell.length_b   1.000
_cell.length_c   1.000
_cell.angle_alpha   90.00
_cell.angle_beta   90.00
_cell.angle_gamma   90.00
#
_symmetry.space_group_name_H-M   'P 1'
#
loop_
_entity.id
_entity.type
_entity.pdbx_description
1 polymer ?
#
loop_
_entity_poly.entity_id
_entity_poly.type
_entity_poly.pdbx_seq_one_letter_code
_entity_poly.pdbx_strand_id
1 'polypeptide(L)'
;MIWCMIAALLLLAVFALSALIAEKCLQMVVNPVRYDVDYVKALETTNGFSDCIEAYETKWQRTPFVLHCAGADISGEYMMNPTDSGTPRKVAIICHGHTVNRYSDLKYADIFYRAGFSTVIFDERYFGESTGDFCTLGQNEARDVAAIIAYVRQIFGQDCVIGLHGESMGAATALLTLKYETPDFVIADCPFADSKLLFAQWLKRNLHIPIGLIWPILRRRAKRKYDYDVESVCPIAAVQGKNVPICLMHGKSDNLIPYTHSEMLHKACVNPNSELHLFENADHARSIVMARTEYERLVLAFLHNCGLYGTENKQ
;
A
#
# COMPACT_ATOMS: atom_id res chain seq x y z
N MET A 1 -32.44 6.11 -43.36
CA MET A 1 -31.35 7.11 -43.30
C MET A 1 -31.34 7.86 -41.97
N ILE A 2 -32.41 8.52 -41.53
CA ILE A 2 -32.50 9.32 -40.30
C ILE A 2 -32.21 8.44 -39.06
N TRP A 3 -32.80 7.25 -38.95
CA TRP A 3 -32.55 6.33 -37.79
C TRP A 3 -31.10 5.85 -37.69
N CYS A 4 -30.42 5.63 -38.85
CA CYS A 4 -28.98 5.29 -38.85
C CYS A 4 -28.10 6.46 -38.36
N MET A 5 -28.47 7.70 -38.75
CA MET A 5 -27.78 8.90 -38.26
C MET A 5 -27.98 9.11 -36.77
N ILE A 6 -29.22 8.95 -36.26
CA ILE A 6 -29.50 9.05 -34.82
C ILE A 6 -28.73 7.98 -34.06
N ALA A 7 -28.74 6.73 -34.51
CA ALA A 7 -27.96 5.65 -33.87
C ALA A 7 -26.45 5.95 -33.85
N ALA A 8 -25.89 6.45 -34.95
CA ALA A 8 -24.49 6.85 -35.02
C ALA A 8 -24.14 7.98 -34.05
N LEU A 9 -25.01 8.99 -33.94
CA LEU A 9 -24.82 10.10 -33.00
C LEU A 9 -24.90 9.63 -31.55
N LEU A 10 -25.81 8.72 -31.23
CA LEU A 10 -25.90 8.12 -29.88
C LEU A 10 -24.67 7.30 -29.53
N LEU A 11 -24.16 6.50 -30.47
CA LEU A 11 -22.91 5.74 -30.26
C LEU A 11 -21.70 6.67 -30.05
N LEU A 12 -21.60 7.74 -30.80
CA LEU A 12 -20.57 8.76 -30.63
C LEU A 12 -20.67 9.44 -29.26
N ALA A 13 -21.89 9.77 -28.82
CA ALA A 13 -22.12 10.38 -27.52
C ALA A 13 -21.72 9.42 -26.37
N VAL A 14 -22.10 8.15 -26.46
CA VAL A 14 -21.71 7.12 -25.48
C VAL A 14 -20.19 6.95 -25.45
N PHE A 15 -19.54 6.90 -26.61
CA PHE A 15 -18.07 6.81 -26.69
C PHE A 15 -17.40 8.05 -26.09
N ALA A 16 -17.87 9.25 -26.40
CA ALA A 16 -17.32 10.49 -25.87
C ALA A 16 -17.46 10.55 -24.34
N LEU A 17 -18.63 10.18 -23.82
CA LEU A 17 -18.87 10.11 -22.37
C LEU A 17 -17.96 9.06 -21.69
N SER A 18 -17.85 7.88 -22.28
CA SER A 18 -16.95 6.83 -21.79
C SER A 18 -15.49 7.29 -21.78
N ALA A 19 -15.08 8.03 -22.79
CA ALA A 19 -13.74 8.59 -22.89
C ALA A 19 -13.46 9.67 -21.82
N LEU A 20 -14.45 10.50 -21.49
CA LEU A 20 -14.35 11.48 -20.40
C LEU A 20 -14.26 10.80 -19.02
N ILE A 21 -15.08 9.77 -18.79
CA ILE A 21 -15.06 9.02 -17.54
C ILE A 21 -13.73 8.27 -17.40
N ALA A 22 -13.26 7.62 -18.46
CA ALA A 22 -11.96 6.94 -18.45
C ALA A 22 -10.81 7.90 -18.11
N GLU A 23 -10.84 9.13 -18.67
CA GLU A 23 -9.84 10.16 -18.36
C GLU A 23 -9.92 10.57 -16.88
N LYS A 24 -11.13 10.84 -16.36
CA LYS A 24 -11.30 11.19 -14.95
C LYS A 24 -10.81 10.08 -14.01
N CYS A 25 -11.17 8.83 -14.30
CA CYS A 25 -10.69 7.69 -13.51
C CYS A 25 -9.16 7.59 -13.55
N LEU A 26 -8.54 7.81 -14.73
CA LEU A 26 -7.10 7.79 -14.86
C LEU A 26 -6.45 8.93 -14.08
N GLN A 27 -6.99 10.15 -14.17
CA GLN A 27 -6.46 11.33 -13.47
C GLN A 27 -6.56 11.17 -11.94
N MET A 28 -7.62 10.56 -11.42
CA MET A 28 -7.74 10.25 -9.98
C MET A 28 -6.60 9.37 -9.47
N VAL A 29 -6.02 8.54 -10.33
CA VAL A 29 -4.89 7.67 -10.00
C VAL A 29 -3.56 8.39 -10.19
N VAL A 30 -3.34 8.94 -11.39
CA VAL A 30 -2.00 9.41 -11.77
C VAL A 30 -1.67 10.81 -11.23
N ASN A 31 -2.70 11.63 -10.97
CA ASN A 31 -2.57 12.99 -10.43
C ASN A 31 -3.49 13.19 -9.21
N PRO A 32 -3.37 12.38 -8.16
CA PRO A 32 -4.19 12.57 -6.97
C PRO A 32 -3.85 13.86 -6.24
N VAL A 33 -4.75 14.27 -5.36
CA VAL A 33 -4.44 15.29 -4.35
C VAL A 33 -3.27 14.80 -3.50
N ARG A 34 -2.33 15.68 -3.20
CA ARG A 34 -1.21 15.41 -2.29
C ARG A 34 -1.42 16.26 -1.05
N TYR A 35 -1.71 15.61 0.06
CA TYR A 35 -1.80 16.31 1.33
C TYR A 35 -0.40 16.61 1.86
N ASP A 36 -0.20 17.81 2.35
CA ASP A 36 1.06 18.21 2.96
C ASP A 36 1.26 17.56 4.35
N VAL A 37 2.45 17.73 4.90
CA VAL A 37 2.83 17.16 6.19
C VAL A 37 1.95 17.66 7.32
N ASP A 38 1.63 18.95 7.34
CA ASP A 38 0.83 19.55 8.42
C ASP A 38 -0.60 19.01 8.43
N TYR A 39 -1.20 18.84 7.24
CA TYR A 39 -2.51 18.21 7.12
C TYR A 39 -2.49 16.75 7.61
N VAL A 40 -1.50 15.95 7.19
CA VAL A 40 -1.40 14.54 7.59
C VAL A 40 -1.15 14.41 9.09
N LYS A 41 -0.28 15.24 9.68
CA LYS A 41 -0.10 15.30 11.14
C LYS A 41 -1.38 15.64 11.89
N ALA A 42 -2.12 16.63 11.43
CA ALA A 42 -3.39 17.01 12.03
C ALA A 42 -4.43 15.88 11.95
N LEU A 43 -4.47 15.19 10.80
CA LEU A 43 -5.33 14.01 10.58
C LEU A 43 -4.98 12.90 11.55
N GLU A 44 -3.70 12.51 11.65
CA GLU A 44 -3.28 11.41 12.52
C GLU A 44 -3.40 11.79 14.01
N THR A 45 -3.21 13.06 14.37
CA THR A 45 -3.51 13.56 15.72
C THR A 45 -5.00 13.40 16.03
N THR A 46 -5.88 13.76 15.10
CA THR A 46 -7.34 13.59 15.26
C THR A 46 -7.73 12.11 15.35
N ASN A 47 -7.01 11.24 14.66
CA ASN A 47 -7.17 9.79 14.71
C ASN A 47 -6.64 9.16 16.02
N GLY A 48 -5.97 9.93 16.90
CA GLY A 48 -5.47 9.47 18.20
C GLY A 48 -4.03 8.97 18.20
N PHE A 49 -3.20 9.37 17.21
CA PHE A 49 -1.80 8.95 17.06
C PHE A 49 -0.79 10.09 17.31
N SER A 50 -1.15 11.09 18.09
CA SER A 50 -0.23 12.18 18.50
C SER A 50 1.00 11.67 19.25
N ASP A 51 0.85 10.58 20.00
CA ASP A 51 1.93 9.89 20.71
C ASP A 51 2.98 9.30 19.76
N CYS A 52 2.57 8.74 18.63
CA CYS A 52 3.48 8.22 17.60
C CYS A 52 4.24 9.36 16.91
N ILE A 53 3.56 10.47 16.61
CA ILE A 53 4.19 11.67 16.04
C ILE A 53 5.22 12.25 17.02
N GLU A 54 4.85 12.42 18.29
CA GLU A 54 5.77 12.90 19.33
C GLU A 54 6.99 11.99 19.48
N ALA A 55 6.78 10.66 19.51
CA ALA A 55 7.88 9.70 19.62
C ALA A 55 8.85 9.83 18.44
N TYR A 56 8.33 9.91 17.22
CA TYR A 56 9.13 10.11 16.03
C TYR A 56 9.91 11.42 16.04
N GLU A 57 9.30 12.53 16.43
CA GLU A 57 9.92 13.86 16.40
C GLU A 57 10.95 14.08 17.50
N THR A 58 10.75 13.44 18.68
CA THR A 58 11.54 13.77 19.88
C THR A 58 12.39 12.63 20.43
N LYS A 59 12.04 11.37 20.14
CA LYS A 59 12.67 10.20 20.80
C LYS A 59 13.45 9.32 19.83
N TRP A 60 13.01 9.21 18.55
CA TRP A 60 13.65 8.32 17.61
C TRP A 60 14.85 8.98 16.92
N GLN A 61 15.95 8.23 16.84
CA GLN A 61 17.11 8.67 16.09
C GLN A 61 16.87 8.37 14.61
N ARG A 62 16.64 9.42 13.83
CA ARG A 62 16.30 9.37 12.41
C ARG A 62 17.52 9.58 11.54
N THR A 63 17.66 8.81 10.50
CA THR A 63 18.69 9.00 9.46
C THR A 63 18.00 9.13 8.11
N PRO A 64 18.01 10.31 7.49
CA PRO A 64 17.39 10.52 6.19
C PRO A 64 18.19 9.86 5.08
N PHE A 65 17.48 9.48 4.01
CA PHE A 65 18.07 9.02 2.76
C PHE A 65 17.27 9.52 1.56
N VAL A 66 17.94 9.54 0.40
CA VAL A 66 17.30 9.71 -0.91
C VAL A 66 17.82 8.60 -1.83
N LEU A 67 16.91 7.86 -2.44
CA LEU A 67 17.26 6.83 -3.42
C LEU A 67 16.85 7.26 -4.82
N HIS A 68 17.82 7.22 -5.75
CA HIS A 68 17.58 7.50 -7.16
C HIS A 68 16.97 6.26 -7.84
N CYS A 69 15.66 6.27 -8.04
CA CYS A 69 14.90 5.24 -8.73
C CYS A 69 14.58 5.67 -10.17
N ALA A 70 14.18 4.74 -11.02
CA ALA A 70 13.80 5.08 -12.39
C ALA A 70 12.62 6.05 -12.43
N GLY A 71 12.87 7.31 -12.80
CA GLY A 71 11.88 8.38 -12.94
C GLY A 71 11.42 9.03 -11.64
N ALA A 72 12.10 8.78 -10.51
CA ALA A 72 11.83 9.43 -9.23
C ALA A 72 13.02 9.36 -8.27
N ASP A 73 13.13 10.36 -7.40
CA ASP A 73 13.98 10.33 -6.22
C ASP A 73 13.08 10.04 -5.01
N ILE A 74 13.35 8.95 -4.32
CA ILE A 74 12.55 8.51 -3.17
C ILE A 74 13.19 9.01 -1.89
N SER A 75 12.48 9.91 -1.19
CA SER A 75 12.87 10.46 0.10
C SER A 75 12.32 9.60 1.23
N GLY A 76 13.16 9.26 2.19
CA GLY A 76 12.75 8.47 3.34
C GLY A 76 13.70 8.64 4.52
N GLU A 77 13.36 7.96 5.60
CA GLU A 77 14.16 7.91 6.83
C GLU A 77 14.16 6.49 7.38
N TYR A 78 15.28 6.09 7.97
CA TYR A 78 15.31 4.90 8.79
C TYR A 78 15.61 5.24 10.26
N MET A 79 15.01 4.49 11.15
CA MET A 79 15.18 4.56 12.58
C MET A 79 15.76 3.25 13.09
N MET A 80 17.03 3.26 13.48
CA MET A 80 17.66 2.10 14.11
C MET A 80 17.08 1.88 15.49
N ASN A 81 16.60 0.66 15.75
CA ASN A 81 16.15 0.31 17.09
C ASN A 81 17.35 -0.02 17.98
N PRO A 82 17.54 0.66 19.12
CA PRO A 82 18.69 0.42 19.99
C PRO A 82 18.66 -0.95 20.66
N THR A 83 17.49 -1.60 20.74
CA THR A 83 17.34 -2.96 21.27
C THR A 83 17.58 -4.04 20.22
N ASP A 84 17.65 -3.68 18.93
CA ASP A 84 17.95 -4.60 17.83
C ASP A 84 19.46 -4.88 17.76
N SER A 85 19.98 -5.49 18.81
CA SER A 85 21.38 -5.93 18.89
C SER A 85 21.62 -7.34 18.33
N GLY A 86 20.54 -7.96 17.85
CA GLY A 86 20.56 -9.31 17.31
C GLY A 86 21.22 -9.42 15.94
N THR A 87 21.63 -10.64 15.60
CA THR A 87 22.04 -11.01 14.23
C THR A 87 21.22 -12.24 13.87
N PRO A 88 20.36 -12.17 12.84
CA PRO A 88 20.13 -11.04 11.92
C PRO A 88 19.31 -9.90 12.54
N ARG A 89 19.55 -8.67 12.09
CA ARG A 89 18.74 -7.49 12.43
C ARG A 89 17.36 -7.58 11.80
N LYS A 90 16.37 -6.94 12.41
CA LYS A 90 14.98 -6.94 11.95
C LYS A 90 14.57 -5.55 11.49
N VAL A 91 14.04 -5.44 10.29
CA VAL A 91 13.64 -4.16 9.69
C VAL A 91 12.22 -4.25 9.14
N ALA A 92 11.37 -3.30 9.49
CA ALA A 92 10.05 -3.12 8.89
C ALA A 92 10.05 -1.89 7.97
N ILE A 93 9.67 -2.08 6.71
CA ILE A 93 9.50 -1.02 5.71
C ILE A 93 8.00 -0.73 5.60
N ILE A 94 7.61 0.53 5.77
CA ILE A 94 6.20 0.93 5.81
C ILE A 94 5.87 1.74 4.56
N CYS A 95 4.79 1.36 3.87
CA CYS A 95 4.31 1.95 2.62
C CYS A 95 2.99 2.67 2.85
N HIS A 96 2.94 3.97 2.65
CA HIS A 96 1.76 4.78 2.93
C HIS A 96 0.65 4.64 1.87
N GLY A 97 -0.56 5.06 2.24
CA GLY A 97 -1.71 5.10 1.37
C GLY A 97 -1.65 6.20 0.31
N HIS A 98 -2.61 6.14 -0.60
CA HIS A 98 -2.80 7.14 -1.65
C HIS A 98 -3.16 8.51 -1.03
N THR A 99 -2.65 9.61 -1.57
CA THR A 99 -2.89 11.01 -1.17
C THR A 99 -2.16 11.51 0.09
N VAL A 100 -1.69 10.64 0.94
CA VAL A 100 -0.95 10.98 2.18
C VAL A 100 0.57 10.91 1.97
N ASN A 101 1.35 10.92 3.04
CA ASN A 101 2.79 10.86 3.04
C ASN A 101 3.28 10.02 4.24
N ARG A 102 4.59 9.83 4.39
CA ARG A 102 5.23 9.00 5.42
C ARG A 102 4.79 9.29 6.87
N TYR A 103 4.20 10.45 7.16
CA TYR A 103 3.68 10.74 8.49
C TYR A 103 2.44 9.90 8.83
N SER A 104 1.69 9.42 7.84
CA SER A 104 0.59 8.47 8.07
C SER A 104 1.08 7.08 8.50
N ASP A 105 2.34 6.77 8.24
CA ASP A 105 2.94 5.47 8.57
C ASP A 105 3.40 5.35 10.02
N LEU A 106 3.51 6.48 10.74
CA LEU A 106 4.05 6.51 12.09
C LEU A 106 3.28 5.62 13.07
N LYS A 107 1.96 5.52 12.91
CA LYS A 107 1.10 4.64 13.71
C LYS A 107 1.46 3.15 13.56
N TYR A 108 1.94 2.75 12.40
CA TYR A 108 2.41 1.39 12.12
C TYR A 108 3.88 1.22 12.49
N ALA A 109 4.72 2.18 12.15
CA ALA A 109 6.15 2.16 12.49
C ALA A 109 6.36 2.03 14.00
N ASP A 110 5.53 2.69 14.83
CA ASP A 110 5.58 2.59 16.30
C ASP A 110 5.36 1.15 16.81
N ILE A 111 4.44 0.39 16.21
CA ILE A 111 4.20 -1.01 16.58
C ILE A 111 5.49 -1.83 16.40
N PHE A 112 6.10 -1.72 15.23
CA PHE A 112 7.33 -2.46 14.91
C PHE A 112 8.52 -1.98 15.76
N TYR A 113 8.64 -0.66 15.95
CA TYR A 113 9.72 -0.11 16.76
C TYR A 113 9.64 -0.59 18.22
N ARG A 114 8.44 -0.60 18.83
CA ARG A 114 8.22 -1.18 20.16
C ARG A 114 8.42 -2.70 20.19
N ALA A 115 8.23 -3.39 19.08
CA ALA A 115 8.50 -4.83 18.93
C ALA A 115 9.99 -5.15 18.69
N GLY A 116 10.89 -4.16 18.73
CA GLY A 116 12.33 -4.34 18.57
C GLY A 116 12.81 -4.38 17.13
N PHE A 117 12.01 -3.94 16.16
CA PHE A 117 12.43 -3.76 14.77
C PHE A 117 13.02 -2.36 14.58
N SER A 118 14.03 -2.24 13.74
CA SER A 118 14.34 -0.99 13.06
C SER A 118 13.26 -0.71 12.04
N THR A 119 12.96 0.56 11.76
CA THR A 119 11.87 0.92 10.85
C THR A 119 12.35 1.83 9.72
N VAL A 120 11.73 1.71 8.58
CA VAL A 120 11.95 2.55 7.41
C VAL A 120 10.60 3.11 6.98
N ILE A 121 10.49 4.42 6.92
CA ILE A 121 9.34 5.13 6.34
C ILE A 121 9.85 5.99 5.20
N PHE A 122 9.05 6.16 4.18
CA PHE A 122 9.43 6.94 3.00
C PHE A 122 8.18 7.51 2.33
N ASP A 123 8.35 8.54 1.55
CA ASP A 123 7.30 9.02 0.70
C ASP A 123 7.30 8.23 -0.60
N GLU A 124 6.18 7.61 -0.95
CA GLU A 124 5.99 6.97 -2.25
C GLU A 124 6.22 7.99 -3.37
N ARG A 125 6.67 7.54 -4.55
CA ARG A 125 6.86 8.44 -5.72
C ARG A 125 5.66 9.35 -5.93
N TYR A 126 5.89 10.59 -6.34
CA TYR A 126 4.88 11.63 -6.52
C TYR A 126 4.36 12.25 -5.20
N PHE A 127 4.53 11.63 -4.04
CA PHE A 127 4.00 12.11 -2.76
C PHE A 127 5.09 12.72 -1.87
N GLY A 128 4.66 13.51 -0.87
CA GLY A 128 5.54 14.11 0.15
C GLY A 128 6.74 14.84 -0.45
N GLU A 129 7.94 14.47 0.00
CA GLU A 129 9.21 15.00 -0.47
C GLU A 129 9.82 14.19 -1.64
N SER A 130 9.24 13.04 -1.97
CA SER A 130 9.67 12.26 -3.14
C SER A 130 9.28 12.96 -4.43
N THR A 131 10.13 12.80 -5.45
CA THR A 131 9.85 13.29 -6.79
C THR A 131 9.08 12.24 -7.61
N GLY A 132 8.85 12.55 -8.87
CA GLY A 132 8.08 11.72 -9.80
C GLY A 132 6.90 12.48 -10.37
N ASP A 133 6.56 12.19 -11.62
CA ASP A 133 5.55 12.96 -12.36
C ASP A 133 4.12 12.49 -12.10
N PHE A 134 3.96 11.23 -11.64
CA PHE A 134 2.64 10.61 -11.44
C PHE A 134 2.72 9.34 -10.59
N CYS A 135 1.57 8.97 -10.00
CA CYS A 135 1.35 7.74 -9.27
C CYS A 135 0.86 6.61 -10.18
N THR A 136 1.19 5.34 -9.88
CA THR A 136 0.80 4.15 -10.66
C THR A 136 0.11 3.05 -9.83
N LEU A 137 -0.39 3.37 -8.64
CA LEU A 137 -1.05 2.43 -7.72
C LEU A 137 -0.28 1.12 -7.49
N GLY A 138 1.05 1.19 -7.45
CA GLY A 138 1.91 0.05 -7.14
C GLY A 138 2.73 -0.49 -8.31
N GLN A 139 2.54 -0.06 -9.59
CA GLN A 139 3.37 -0.57 -10.69
C GLN A 139 4.83 -0.15 -10.55
N ASN A 140 5.07 1.14 -10.38
CA ASN A 140 6.41 1.70 -10.21
C ASN A 140 6.81 1.73 -8.74
N GLU A 141 5.86 1.99 -7.86
CA GLU A 141 6.02 2.05 -6.42
C GLU A 141 6.60 0.74 -5.87
N ALA A 142 6.16 -0.43 -6.36
CA ALA A 142 6.72 -1.74 -5.97
C ALA A 142 8.19 -1.93 -6.39
N ARG A 143 8.62 -1.27 -7.47
CA ARG A 143 10.05 -1.28 -7.87
C ARG A 143 10.88 -0.37 -6.97
N ASP A 144 10.28 0.74 -6.52
CA ASP A 144 10.94 1.63 -5.56
C ASP A 144 11.11 0.91 -4.21
N VAL A 145 10.09 0.18 -3.75
CA VAL A 145 10.20 -0.65 -2.54
C VAL A 145 11.27 -1.73 -2.70
N ALA A 146 11.39 -2.36 -3.87
CA ALA A 146 12.48 -3.31 -4.14
C ALA A 146 13.86 -2.63 -4.04
N ALA A 147 14.01 -1.40 -4.53
CA ALA A 147 15.25 -0.63 -4.37
C ALA A 147 15.51 -0.26 -2.90
N ILE A 148 14.47 0.08 -2.13
CA ILE A 148 14.57 0.31 -0.68
C ILE A 148 15.01 -0.97 0.05
N ILE A 149 14.48 -2.14 -0.31
CA ILE A 149 14.92 -3.44 0.24
C ILE A 149 16.41 -3.65 0.00
N ALA A 150 16.90 -3.40 -1.22
CA ALA A 150 18.31 -3.52 -1.55
C ALA A 150 19.17 -2.53 -0.72
N TYR A 151 18.71 -1.30 -0.55
CA TYR A 151 19.36 -0.30 0.30
C TYR A 151 19.38 -0.73 1.78
N VAL A 152 18.26 -1.22 2.30
CA VAL A 152 18.16 -1.73 3.68
C VAL A 152 19.17 -2.85 3.92
N ARG A 153 19.32 -3.79 2.97
CA ARG A 153 20.34 -4.85 3.08
C ARG A 153 21.77 -4.31 3.14
N GLN A 154 22.06 -3.19 2.46
CA GLN A 154 23.38 -2.55 2.55
C GLN A 154 23.64 -1.94 3.94
N ILE A 155 22.62 -1.37 4.58
CA ILE A 155 22.74 -0.68 5.89
C ILE A 155 22.69 -1.67 7.06
N PHE A 156 21.76 -2.65 7.01
CA PHE A 156 21.46 -3.54 8.14
C PHE A 156 22.11 -4.92 8.02
N GLY A 157 22.70 -5.26 6.88
CA GLY A 157 23.30 -6.55 6.57
C GLY A 157 22.48 -7.36 5.59
N GLN A 158 23.15 -8.20 4.79
CA GLN A 158 22.50 -9.00 3.74
C GLN A 158 21.49 -10.01 4.31
N ASP A 159 21.72 -10.50 5.52
CA ASP A 159 20.90 -11.50 6.20
C ASP A 159 19.82 -10.87 7.09
N CYS A 160 19.61 -9.55 7.03
CA CYS A 160 18.59 -8.90 7.83
C CYS A 160 17.19 -9.42 7.49
N VAL A 161 16.36 -9.61 8.49
CA VAL A 161 14.94 -9.93 8.36
C VAL A 161 14.22 -8.66 7.88
N ILE A 162 13.51 -8.74 6.77
CA ILE A 162 12.78 -7.61 6.17
C ILE A 162 11.30 -7.93 6.11
N GLY A 163 10.50 -7.14 6.83
CA GLY A 163 9.05 -7.14 6.70
C GLY A 163 8.56 -5.92 5.94
N LEU A 164 7.47 -6.09 5.20
CA LEU A 164 6.74 -5.00 4.59
C LEU A 164 5.41 -4.79 5.32
N HIS A 165 5.06 -3.55 5.58
CA HIS A 165 3.71 -3.15 5.98
C HIS A 165 3.19 -2.12 5.00
N GLY A 166 1.90 -2.16 4.68
CA GLY A 166 1.31 -1.12 3.85
C GLY A 166 -0.17 -0.90 4.14
N GLU A 167 -0.64 0.32 3.89
CA GLU A 167 -2.04 0.72 3.99
C GLU A 167 -2.59 1.05 2.61
N SER A 168 -3.74 0.48 2.21
CA SER A 168 -4.46 0.82 0.98
C SER A 168 -3.58 0.65 -0.28
N MET A 169 -3.21 1.73 -0.96
CA MET A 169 -2.25 1.71 -2.07
C MET A 169 -0.91 1.12 -1.62
N GLY A 170 -0.39 1.54 -0.46
CA GLY A 170 0.85 0.98 0.09
C GLY A 170 0.75 -0.51 0.38
N ALA A 171 -0.43 -1.01 0.80
CA ALA A 171 -0.68 -2.44 0.96
C ALA A 171 -0.61 -3.19 -0.38
N ALA A 172 -1.19 -2.61 -1.43
CA ALA A 172 -1.08 -3.17 -2.77
C ALA A 172 0.37 -3.11 -3.29
N THR A 173 1.09 -2.01 -3.04
CA THR A 173 2.51 -1.85 -3.35
C THR A 173 3.35 -2.93 -2.66
N ALA A 174 3.17 -3.14 -1.35
CA ALA A 174 3.87 -4.18 -0.60
C ALA A 174 3.64 -5.59 -1.18
N LEU A 175 2.39 -5.92 -1.54
CA LEU A 175 2.07 -7.19 -2.20
C LEU A 175 2.65 -7.30 -3.60
N LEU A 176 2.62 -6.22 -4.40
CA LEU A 176 3.19 -6.19 -5.75
C LEU A 176 4.72 -6.31 -5.73
N THR A 177 5.38 -5.88 -4.65
CA THR A 177 6.84 -6.04 -4.46
C THR A 177 7.26 -7.51 -4.49
N LEU A 178 6.35 -8.46 -4.17
CA LEU A 178 6.60 -9.90 -4.30
C LEU A 178 6.94 -10.36 -5.72
N LYS A 179 6.73 -9.53 -6.73
CA LYS A 179 7.20 -9.78 -8.12
C LYS A 179 8.71 -9.64 -8.25
N TYR A 180 9.34 -8.86 -7.40
CA TYR A 180 10.75 -8.44 -7.52
C TYR A 180 11.61 -8.97 -6.38
N GLU A 181 11.05 -9.02 -5.15
CA GLU A 181 11.75 -9.35 -3.92
C GLU A 181 10.96 -10.38 -3.10
N THR A 182 11.64 -11.01 -2.15
CA THR A 182 11.03 -11.94 -1.22
C THR A 182 11.31 -11.46 0.21
N PRO A 183 10.44 -10.60 0.78
CA PRO A 183 10.52 -10.23 2.18
C PRO A 183 10.18 -11.43 3.08
N ASP A 184 10.55 -11.35 4.36
CA ASP A 184 10.28 -12.41 5.33
C ASP A 184 8.80 -12.46 5.73
N PHE A 185 8.10 -11.34 5.65
CA PHE A 185 6.64 -11.25 5.83
C PHE A 185 6.06 -10.00 5.17
N VAL A 186 4.74 -10.02 4.98
CA VAL A 186 3.97 -8.83 4.54
C VAL A 186 2.74 -8.66 5.43
N ILE A 187 2.49 -7.44 5.88
CA ILE A 187 1.22 -7.04 6.50
C ILE A 187 0.55 -6.01 5.59
N ALA A 188 -0.67 -6.30 5.14
CA ALA A 188 -1.39 -5.47 4.19
C ALA A 188 -2.76 -5.08 4.75
N ASP A 189 -2.93 -3.78 5.08
CA ASP A 189 -4.19 -3.21 5.57
C ASP A 189 -4.99 -2.63 4.41
N CYS A 190 -6.22 -3.08 4.27
CA CYS A 190 -7.21 -2.73 3.23
C CYS A 190 -6.68 -2.73 1.79
N PRO A 191 -5.92 -3.77 1.35
CA PRO A 191 -5.43 -3.87 -0.01
C PRO A 191 -6.56 -4.13 -1.01
N PHE A 192 -6.36 -3.70 -2.25
CA PHE A 192 -7.16 -4.26 -3.36
C PHE A 192 -6.45 -5.47 -3.99
N ALA A 193 -7.23 -6.41 -4.53
CA ALA A 193 -6.70 -7.62 -5.14
C ALA A 193 -6.30 -7.42 -6.61
N ASP A 194 -7.03 -6.55 -7.31
CA ASP A 194 -6.86 -6.30 -8.75
C ASP A 194 -7.41 -4.92 -9.09
N SER A 195 -6.66 -4.14 -9.86
CA SER A 195 -7.02 -2.78 -10.21
C SER A 195 -8.29 -2.71 -11.07
N LYS A 196 -8.47 -3.62 -12.03
CA LYS A 196 -9.65 -3.66 -12.88
C LYS A 196 -10.91 -3.96 -12.06
N LEU A 197 -10.81 -4.89 -11.10
CA LEU A 197 -11.90 -5.20 -10.18
C LEU A 197 -12.24 -3.98 -9.31
N LEU A 198 -11.24 -3.30 -8.78
CA LEU A 198 -11.41 -2.06 -8.00
C LEU A 198 -12.18 -1.00 -8.81
N PHE A 199 -11.73 -0.72 -10.03
CA PHE A 199 -12.42 0.23 -10.93
C PHE A 199 -13.83 -0.25 -11.29
N ALA A 200 -14.03 -1.54 -11.52
CA ALA A 200 -15.34 -2.11 -11.86
C ALA A 200 -16.35 -1.89 -10.72
N GLN A 201 -15.93 -2.17 -9.50
CA GLN A 201 -16.78 -2.00 -8.31
C GLN A 201 -17.08 -0.51 -8.06
N TRP A 202 -16.07 0.36 -8.19
CA TRP A 202 -16.24 1.79 -8.03
C TRP A 202 -17.20 2.39 -9.08
N LEU A 203 -17.02 2.05 -10.37
CA LEU A 203 -17.89 2.49 -11.46
C LEU A 203 -19.33 1.99 -11.30
N LYS A 204 -19.49 0.73 -10.92
CA LYS A 204 -20.82 0.14 -10.70
C LYS A 204 -21.55 0.83 -9.55
N ARG A 205 -20.86 1.07 -8.44
CA ARG A 205 -21.46 1.67 -7.24
C ARG A 205 -21.81 3.14 -7.42
N ASN A 206 -20.89 3.94 -8.00
CA ASN A 206 -21.02 5.39 -8.03
C ASN A 206 -21.71 5.90 -9.30
N LEU A 207 -21.57 5.22 -10.43
CA LEU A 207 -22.06 5.68 -11.74
C LEU A 207 -23.00 4.69 -12.42
N HIS A 208 -23.14 3.47 -11.91
CA HIS A 208 -23.92 2.38 -12.52
C HIS A 208 -23.45 2.04 -13.96
N ILE A 209 -22.17 2.25 -14.25
CA ILE A 209 -21.57 2.01 -15.57
C ILE A 209 -20.79 0.70 -15.56
N PRO A 210 -21.01 -0.20 -16.54
CA PRO A 210 -20.21 -1.40 -16.69
C PRO A 210 -18.76 -1.08 -17.12
N ILE A 211 -17.80 -1.74 -16.47
CA ILE A 211 -16.36 -1.53 -16.71
C ILE A 211 -15.95 -1.73 -18.17
N GLY A 212 -16.64 -2.61 -18.90
CA GLY A 212 -16.34 -2.91 -20.31
C GLY A 212 -16.37 -1.68 -21.25
N LEU A 213 -17.13 -0.65 -20.92
CA LEU A 213 -17.18 0.60 -21.68
C LEU A 213 -15.98 1.52 -21.40
N ILE A 214 -15.42 1.42 -20.20
CA ILE A 214 -14.40 2.36 -19.70
C ILE A 214 -12.99 1.76 -19.82
N TRP A 215 -12.82 0.50 -19.44
CA TRP A 215 -11.52 -0.14 -19.30
C TRP A 215 -10.65 -0.15 -20.55
N PRO A 216 -11.16 -0.47 -21.77
CA PRO A 216 -10.33 -0.45 -22.97
C PRO A 216 -9.77 0.93 -23.29
N ILE A 217 -10.54 1.98 -22.99
CA ILE A 217 -10.13 3.38 -23.21
C ILE A 217 -9.11 3.78 -22.16
N LEU A 218 -9.39 3.48 -20.88
CA LEU A 218 -8.52 3.81 -19.74
C LEU A 218 -7.14 3.18 -19.92
N ARG A 219 -7.06 1.85 -20.11
CA ARG A 219 -5.77 1.15 -20.26
C ARG A 219 -4.95 1.68 -21.46
N ARG A 220 -5.62 1.96 -22.60
CA ARG A 220 -4.91 2.50 -23.78
C ARG A 220 -4.35 3.89 -23.50
N ARG A 221 -5.09 4.75 -22.81
CA ARG A 221 -4.63 6.09 -22.43
C ARG A 221 -3.50 6.03 -21.41
N ALA A 222 -3.65 5.23 -20.37
CA ALA A 222 -2.63 5.02 -19.34
C ALA A 222 -1.30 4.59 -19.99
N LYS A 223 -1.35 3.58 -20.88
CA LYS A 223 -0.15 3.08 -21.56
C LYS A 223 0.47 4.13 -22.48
N ARG A 224 -0.34 4.86 -23.26
CA ARG A 224 0.19 5.84 -24.23
C ARG A 224 0.76 7.10 -23.58
N LYS A 225 0.14 7.57 -22.48
CA LYS A 225 0.45 8.86 -21.88
C LYS A 225 1.49 8.77 -20.77
N TYR A 226 1.50 7.63 -20.03
CA TYR A 226 2.28 7.44 -18.82
C TYR A 226 3.15 6.19 -18.83
N ASP A 227 3.16 5.42 -19.92
CA ASP A 227 3.72 4.05 -19.96
C ASP A 227 3.22 3.16 -18.82
N TYR A 228 2.02 3.47 -18.33
CA TYR A 228 1.37 2.82 -17.21
C TYR A 228 0.51 1.65 -17.70
N ASP A 229 0.92 0.43 -17.35
CA ASP A 229 0.15 -0.79 -17.61
C ASP A 229 -0.75 -1.10 -16.40
N VAL A 230 -1.97 -0.56 -16.43
CA VAL A 230 -2.95 -0.73 -15.34
C VAL A 230 -3.32 -2.21 -15.10
N GLU A 231 -3.15 -3.10 -16.09
CA GLU A 231 -3.41 -4.55 -15.94
C GLU A 231 -2.29 -5.24 -15.15
N SER A 232 -1.10 -4.66 -15.10
CA SER A 232 0.01 -5.18 -14.29
C SER A 232 -0.20 -4.94 -12.78
N VAL A 233 -1.11 -4.02 -12.40
CA VAL A 233 -1.44 -3.72 -11.00
C VAL A 233 -2.46 -4.74 -10.50
N CYS A 234 -1.96 -5.94 -10.24
CA CYS A 234 -2.74 -7.12 -9.85
C CYS A 234 -2.05 -7.82 -8.66
N PRO A 235 -2.26 -7.33 -7.40
CA PRO A 235 -1.68 -7.92 -6.20
C PRO A 235 -1.97 -9.41 -6.05
N ILE A 236 -3.16 -9.89 -6.41
CA ILE A 236 -3.50 -11.31 -6.31
C ILE A 236 -2.59 -12.19 -7.19
N ALA A 237 -2.21 -11.71 -8.37
CA ALA A 237 -1.26 -12.42 -9.22
C ALA A 237 0.18 -12.40 -8.66
N ALA A 238 0.53 -11.34 -7.90
CA ALA A 238 1.83 -11.24 -7.26
C ALA A 238 1.96 -12.16 -6.04
N VAL A 239 0.86 -12.43 -5.34
CA VAL A 239 0.80 -13.32 -4.17
C VAL A 239 0.82 -14.80 -4.56
N GLN A 240 0.23 -15.16 -5.72
CA GLN A 240 0.11 -16.55 -6.15
C GLN A 240 1.47 -17.27 -6.21
N GLY A 241 1.55 -18.42 -5.54
CA GLY A 241 2.75 -19.26 -5.50
C GLY A 241 3.89 -18.72 -4.65
N LYS A 242 3.72 -17.59 -3.95
CA LYS A 242 4.74 -17.03 -3.06
C LYS A 242 4.59 -17.62 -1.64
N ASN A 243 5.64 -18.29 -1.17
CA ASN A 243 5.67 -18.86 0.18
C ASN A 243 6.14 -17.82 1.22
N VAL A 244 5.54 -16.64 1.20
CA VAL A 244 5.75 -15.56 2.17
C VAL A 244 4.54 -15.51 3.08
N PRO A 245 4.69 -15.46 4.41
CA PRO A 245 3.56 -15.25 5.32
C PRO A 245 2.98 -13.85 5.13
N ILE A 246 1.67 -13.78 4.93
CA ILE A 246 0.94 -12.53 4.65
C ILE A 246 -0.19 -12.37 5.66
N CYS A 247 -0.17 -11.28 6.43
CA CYS A 247 -1.27 -10.89 7.29
C CYS A 247 -2.10 -9.82 6.60
N LEU A 248 -3.36 -10.14 6.34
CA LEU A 248 -4.32 -9.23 5.73
C LEU A 248 -5.23 -8.67 6.82
N MET A 249 -5.39 -7.37 6.84
CA MET A 249 -6.30 -6.67 7.74
C MET A 249 -7.30 -5.84 6.93
N HIS A 250 -8.58 -5.81 7.31
CA HIS A 250 -9.57 -5.06 6.55
C HIS A 250 -10.80 -4.70 7.37
N GLY A 251 -11.29 -3.48 7.17
CA GLY A 251 -12.56 -3.03 7.73
C GLY A 251 -13.76 -3.63 6.97
N LYS A 252 -14.73 -4.20 7.67
CA LYS A 252 -15.95 -4.76 7.02
C LYS A 252 -16.87 -3.70 6.42
N SER A 253 -16.79 -2.48 6.91
CA SER A 253 -17.57 -1.33 6.40
C SER A 253 -16.82 -0.53 5.34
N ASP A 254 -15.69 -1.03 4.82
CA ASP A 254 -14.91 -0.35 3.79
C ASP A 254 -15.73 -0.17 2.51
N ASN A 255 -16.10 1.09 2.28
CA ASN A 255 -16.89 1.50 1.13
C ASN A 255 -16.03 1.89 -0.09
N LEU A 256 -14.72 2.01 0.05
CA LEU A 256 -13.82 2.29 -1.06
C LEU A 256 -13.29 1.00 -1.68
N ILE A 257 -12.69 0.14 -0.86
CA ILE A 257 -12.19 -1.18 -1.26
C ILE A 257 -12.93 -2.23 -0.41
N PRO A 258 -13.91 -2.96 -0.95
CA PRO A 258 -14.62 -3.97 -0.18
C PRO A 258 -13.68 -5.05 0.37
N TYR A 259 -13.91 -5.48 1.60
CA TYR A 259 -13.08 -6.49 2.30
C TYR A 259 -13.00 -7.84 1.54
N THR A 260 -13.90 -8.09 0.59
CA THR A 260 -13.85 -9.24 -0.31
C THR A 260 -12.57 -9.31 -1.13
N HIS A 261 -11.87 -8.18 -1.35
CA HIS A 261 -10.55 -8.16 -1.95
C HIS A 261 -9.52 -8.88 -1.07
N SER A 262 -9.53 -8.63 0.26
CA SER A 262 -8.65 -9.34 1.19
C SER A 262 -9.02 -10.83 1.32
N GLU A 263 -10.31 -11.18 1.23
CA GLU A 263 -10.71 -12.60 1.17
C GLU A 263 -10.16 -13.30 -0.08
N MET A 264 -10.18 -12.63 -1.23
CA MET A 264 -9.59 -13.17 -2.47
C MET A 264 -8.08 -13.33 -2.36
N LEU A 265 -7.39 -12.34 -1.80
CA LEU A 265 -5.94 -12.38 -1.56
C LEU A 265 -5.57 -13.50 -0.59
N HIS A 266 -6.29 -13.64 0.53
CA HIS A 266 -6.05 -14.71 1.51
C HIS A 266 -6.20 -16.11 0.90
N LYS A 267 -7.23 -16.31 0.06
CA LYS A 267 -7.42 -17.58 -0.67
C LYS A 267 -6.29 -17.89 -1.66
N ALA A 268 -5.55 -16.88 -2.12
CA ALA A 268 -4.41 -17.02 -3.02
C ALA A 268 -3.08 -17.26 -2.28
N CYS A 269 -3.02 -17.00 -0.97
CA CYS A 269 -1.85 -17.27 -0.13
C CYS A 269 -1.61 -18.77 -0.01
N VAL A 270 -0.36 -19.19 -0.12
CA VAL A 270 0.04 -20.61 0.02
C VAL A 270 0.80 -20.88 1.32
N ASN A 271 1.33 -19.83 1.98
CA ASN A 271 2.03 -19.98 3.25
C ASN A 271 1.01 -20.24 4.38
N PRO A 272 1.20 -21.30 5.21
CA PRO A 272 0.25 -21.68 6.26
C PRO A 272 0.13 -20.66 7.40
N ASN A 273 1.11 -19.77 7.55
CA ASN A 273 1.07 -18.70 8.55
C ASN A 273 0.37 -17.44 8.01
N SER A 274 -0.21 -17.48 6.81
CA SER A 274 -0.97 -16.33 6.31
C SER A 274 -2.32 -16.22 6.99
N GLU A 275 -2.70 -15.00 7.38
CA GLU A 275 -3.87 -14.71 8.20
C GLU A 275 -4.76 -13.63 7.55
N LEU A 276 -6.05 -13.64 7.87
CA LEU A 276 -7.00 -12.58 7.52
C LEU A 276 -7.78 -12.16 8.75
N HIS A 277 -7.72 -10.87 9.08
CA HIS A 277 -8.44 -10.26 10.20
C HIS A 277 -9.39 -9.18 9.68
N LEU A 278 -10.66 -9.30 10.04
CA LEU A 278 -11.71 -8.37 9.64
C LEU A 278 -12.19 -7.58 10.85
N PHE A 279 -12.24 -6.25 10.70
CA PHE A 279 -12.64 -5.32 11.75
C PHE A 279 -14.08 -4.86 11.52
N GLU A 280 -14.96 -5.17 12.46
CA GLU A 280 -16.37 -4.74 12.41
C GLU A 280 -16.43 -3.20 12.46
N ASN A 281 -17.36 -2.61 11.70
CA ASN A 281 -17.63 -1.18 11.66
C ASN A 281 -16.45 -0.27 11.24
N ALA A 282 -15.32 -0.83 10.85
CA ALA A 282 -14.21 -0.04 10.31
C ALA A 282 -14.43 0.23 8.82
N ASP A 283 -14.35 1.50 8.43
CA ASP A 283 -14.34 1.96 7.04
C ASP A 283 -12.91 1.89 6.47
N HIS A 284 -12.68 2.39 5.25
CA HIS A 284 -11.39 2.36 4.55
C HIS A 284 -10.27 2.98 5.40
N ALA A 285 -9.16 2.25 5.56
CA ALA A 285 -7.98 2.67 6.35
C ALA A 285 -8.31 3.04 7.81
N ARG A 286 -9.37 2.44 8.39
CA ARG A 286 -9.81 2.75 9.74
C ARG A 286 -9.65 1.57 10.72
N SER A 287 -9.10 0.45 10.31
CA SER A 287 -8.94 -0.75 11.15
C SER A 287 -8.17 -0.42 12.44
N ILE A 288 -6.98 0.15 12.32
CA ILE A 288 -6.16 0.56 13.47
C ILE A 288 -6.78 1.71 14.26
N VAL A 289 -7.46 2.65 13.59
CA VAL A 289 -8.09 3.81 14.24
C VAL A 289 -9.25 3.38 15.14
N MET A 290 -10.04 2.42 14.69
CA MET A 290 -11.23 1.93 15.41
C MET A 290 -10.88 0.93 16.52
N ALA A 291 -9.78 0.19 16.35
CA ALA A 291 -9.44 -0.93 17.23
C ALA A 291 -7.91 -1.04 17.47
N ARG A 292 -7.25 0.06 17.87
CA ARG A 292 -5.79 0.15 18.01
C ARG A 292 -5.19 -1.02 18.78
N THR A 293 -5.67 -1.28 19.99
CA THR A 293 -5.14 -2.34 20.85
C THR A 293 -5.26 -3.73 20.20
N GLU A 294 -6.38 -4.01 19.56
CA GLU A 294 -6.61 -5.28 18.89
C GLU A 294 -5.73 -5.40 17.63
N TYR A 295 -5.61 -4.32 16.85
CA TYR A 295 -4.74 -4.28 15.67
C TYR A 295 -3.28 -4.57 16.07
N GLU A 296 -2.76 -3.87 17.08
CA GLU A 296 -1.40 -4.08 17.62
C GLU A 296 -1.21 -5.52 18.10
N ARG A 297 -2.18 -6.06 18.85
CA ARG A 297 -2.15 -7.45 19.33
C ARG A 297 -2.06 -8.46 18.20
N LEU A 298 -2.82 -8.25 17.12
CA LEU A 298 -2.83 -9.13 15.94
C LEU A 298 -1.50 -9.06 15.18
N VAL A 299 -0.94 -7.86 14.99
CA VAL A 299 0.40 -7.70 14.39
C VAL A 299 1.46 -8.46 15.20
N LEU A 300 1.47 -8.29 16.52
CA LEU A 300 2.45 -8.96 17.39
C LEU A 300 2.26 -10.49 17.42
N ALA A 301 1.02 -10.96 17.42
CA ALA A 301 0.72 -12.39 17.34
C ALA A 301 1.19 -13.00 16.01
N PHE A 302 0.94 -12.32 14.89
CA PHE A 302 1.44 -12.74 13.58
C PHE A 302 2.98 -12.81 13.55
N LEU A 303 3.67 -11.77 14.04
CA LEU A 303 5.13 -11.78 14.14
C LEU A 303 5.65 -12.91 15.04
N HIS A 304 4.94 -13.22 16.13
CA HIS A 304 5.25 -14.36 16.98
C HIS A 304 5.09 -15.70 16.24
N ASN A 305 3.99 -15.88 15.49
CA ASN A 305 3.73 -17.09 14.70
C ASN A 305 4.78 -17.27 13.59
N CYS A 306 5.35 -16.18 13.09
CA CYS A 306 6.49 -16.20 12.15
C CYS A 306 7.86 -16.43 12.84
N GLY A 307 7.92 -16.53 14.16
CA GLY A 307 9.17 -16.68 14.90
C GLY A 307 10.02 -15.41 15.01
N LEU A 308 9.41 -14.24 14.80
CA LEU A 308 10.11 -12.95 14.71
C LEU A 308 9.93 -12.05 15.95
N TYR A 309 9.05 -12.44 16.86
CA TYR A 309 8.74 -11.70 18.09
C TYR A 309 8.54 -12.65 19.28
N GLY A 310 8.99 -12.25 20.47
CA GLY A 310 8.74 -13.00 21.70
C GLY A 310 9.44 -14.37 21.80
N THR A 311 10.36 -14.69 20.89
CA THR A 311 11.19 -15.90 20.96
C THR A 311 12.45 -15.64 21.78
N GLU A 312 12.31 -15.05 22.98
CA GLU A 312 13.46 -15.02 23.90
C GLU A 312 13.89 -16.45 24.20
N ASN A 313 15.17 -16.71 23.93
CA ASN A 313 15.88 -17.95 24.16
C ASN A 313 15.49 -18.58 25.51
N LYS A 314 14.79 -19.70 25.46
CA LYS A 314 14.94 -20.71 26.54
C LYS A 314 16.35 -21.29 26.38
N GLN A 315 17.32 -20.62 26.94
CA GLN A 315 18.57 -21.28 27.38
C GLN A 315 18.41 -21.79 28.80
#